data_7fc9c4e8883daa7591e4ba02aadedd95
#
_entry.id   7fc9c4e8883daa7591e4ba02aadedd95
#
_cell.length_a   1.000
_cell.length_b   1.000
_cell.length_c   1.000
_cell.angle_alpha   90.00
_cell.angle_beta   90.00
_cell.angle_gamma   90.00
#
_symmetry.space_group_name_H-M   'P 1'
#
loop_
_entity.id
_entity.type
_entity.pdbx_description
1 polymer ?
#
loop_
_entity_poly.entity_id
_entity_poly.type
_entity_poly.pdbx_seq_one_letter_code
_entity_poly.pdbx_strand_id
1 'polypeptide(L)'
;RALAILNSTARESLISVGVFSGAANLLLLTPAFFMLLVYDKAVAYNSLSTLLVLSAITAVLFVFLGAFEIIRSKLMIDIANRADDQYGSDVYKQTFLRTAQTPGAPSDYAALLDLRNLRQFMSSPAVFAFFDAPWIPVYVLVLFLFHPVFGWLGIFSILLILLLNLYQQNRNTIDLKKVQQVGGAQQATTAREYACA
;
A
#
# COMPACT_ATOMS: atom_id res chain seq x y z
N ARG A 1 -4.59 -15.99 -26.87
CA ARG A 1 -4.38 -17.09 -25.91
C ARG A 1 -3.38 -16.70 -24.80
N ALA A 2 -2.23 -16.08 -25.10
CA ALA A 2 -1.26 -15.62 -24.10
C ALA A 2 -1.86 -14.58 -23.13
N LEU A 3 -2.62 -13.59 -23.62
CA LEU A 3 -3.31 -12.60 -22.78
C LEU A 3 -4.36 -13.22 -21.83
N ALA A 4 -5.02 -14.31 -22.24
CA ALA A 4 -5.99 -14.98 -21.40
C ALA A 4 -5.33 -15.77 -20.25
N ILE A 5 -4.16 -16.38 -20.49
CA ILE A 5 -3.38 -17.09 -19.46
C ILE A 5 -2.76 -16.10 -18.47
N LEU A 6 -2.27 -14.97 -18.97
CA LEU A 6 -1.73 -13.90 -18.13
C LEU A 6 -2.79 -13.28 -17.22
N ASN A 7 -4.00 -13.09 -17.74
CA ASN A 7 -5.13 -12.54 -16.98
C ASN A 7 -5.60 -13.53 -15.90
N SER A 8 -5.53 -14.85 -16.13
CA SER A 8 -5.85 -15.85 -15.12
C SER A 8 -4.80 -15.91 -14.00
N THR A 9 -3.52 -15.89 -14.34
CA THR A 9 -2.42 -15.94 -13.34
C THR A 9 -2.35 -14.66 -12.50
N ALA A 10 -2.54 -13.49 -13.12
CA ALA A 10 -2.62 -12.23 -12.39
C ALA A 10 -3.84 -12.19 -11.46
N ARG A 11 -4.98 -12.70 -11.91
CA ARG A 11 -6.20 -12.79 -11.12
C ARG A 11 -6.03 -13.72 -9.92
N GLU A 12 -5.42 -14.89 -10.10
CA GLU A 12 -5.14 -15.83 -9.02
C GLU A 12 -4.20 -15.22 -7.97
N SER A 13 -3.16 -14.51 -8.41
CA SER A 13 -2.25 -13.80 -7.51
C SER A 13 -2.95 -12.69 -6.73
N LEU A 14 -3.83 -11.89 -7.37
CA LEU A 14 -4.60 -10.85 -6.71
C LEU A 14 -5.62 -11.44 -5.70
N ILE A 15 -6.26 -12.55 -6.02
CA ILE A 15 -7.15 -13.27 -5.10
C ILE A 15 -6.36 -13.74 -3.89
N SER A 16 -5.17 -14.31 -4.09
CA SER A 16 -4.29 -14.74 -3.00
C SER A 16 -3.91 -13.57 -2.10
N VAL A 17 -3.50 -12.43 -2.66
CA VAL A 17 -3.23 -11.21 -1.89
C VAL A 17 -4.47 -10.78 -1.09
N GLY A 18 -5.66 -10.82 -1.69
CA GLY A 18 -6.92 -10.50 -1.03
C GLY A 18 -7.24 -11.44 0.16
N VAL A 19 -7.01 -12.74 0.01
CA VAL A 19 -7.22 -13.74 1.07
C VAL A 19 -6.25 -13.51 2.22
N PHE A 20 -4.94 -13.32 1.94
CA PHE A 20 -3.95 -13.02 2.98
C PHE A 20 -4.20 -11.67 3.64
N SER A 21 -4.65 -10.66 2.88
CA SER A 21 -5.07 -9.37 3.44
C SER A 21 -6.27 -9.55 4.37
N GLY A 22 -7.26 -10.36 3.98
CA GLY A 22 -8.40 -10.68 4.83
C GLY A 22 -8.00 -11.35 6.14
N ALA A 23 -7.11 -12.34 6.08
CA ALA A 23 -6.60 -13.02 7.27
C ALA A 23 -5.81 -12.05 8.18
N ALA A 24 -4.94 -11.20 7.61
CA ALA A 24 -4.20 -10.19 8.36
C ALA A 24 -5.14 -9.18 9.02
N ASN A 25 -6.15 -8.71 8.30
CA ASN A 25 -7.14 -7.77 8.84
C ASN A 25 -7.99 -8.37 9.96
N LEU A 26 -8.34 -9.66 9.91
CA LEU A 26 -8.99 -10.35 11.03
C LEU A 26 -8.07 -10.42 12.25
N LEU A 27 -6.78 -10.71 12.05
CA LEU A 27 -5.80 -10.77 13.14
C LEU A 27 -5.52 -9.38 13.76
N LEU A 28 -5.72 -8.29 13.02
CA LEU A 28 -5.63 -6.92 13.56
C LEU A 28 -6.70 -6.62 14.63
N LEU A 29 -7.77 -7.42 14.75
CA LEU A 29 -8.73 -7.32 15.85
C LEU A 29 -8.21 -7.96 17.15
N THR A 30 -7.14 -8.73 17.10
CA THR A 30 -6.54 -9.43 18.26
C THR A 30 -6.29 -8.50 19.46
N PRO A 31 -5.68 -7.30 19.32
CA PRO A 31 -5.45 -6.41 20.47
C PRO A 31 -6.74 -5.99 21.18
N ALA A 32 -7.80 -5.75 20.41
CA ALA A 32 -9.10 -5.33 20.97
C ALA A 32 -9.72 -6.46 21.81
N PHE A 33 -9.73 -7.69 21.27
CA PHE A 33 -10.21 -8.87 21.99
C PHE A 33 -9.32 -9.24 23.18
N PHE A 34 -8.00 -9.08 23.04
CA PHE A 34 -7.08 -9.29 24.15
C PHE A 34 -7.40 -8.37 25.32
N MET A 35 -7.53 -7.07 25.06
CA MET A 35 -7.87 -6.11 26.12
C MET A 35 -9.22 -6.41 26.77
N LEU A 36 -10.24 -6.74 25.98
CA LEU A 36 -11.53 -7.15 26.50
C LEU A 36 -11.40 -8.35 27.45
N LEU A 37 -10.73 -9.42 27.01
CA LEU A 37 -10.57 -10.63 27.81
C LEU A 37 -9.70 -10.43 29.03
N VAL A 38 -8.69 -9.56 28.96
CA VAL A 38 -7.86 -9.22 30.11
C VAL A 38 -8.70 -8.54 31.19
N TYR A 39 -9.52 -7.55 30.83
CA TYR A 39 -10.38 -6.87 31.81
C TYR A 39 -11.46 -7.79 32.36
N ASP A 40 -12.13 -8.57 31.52
CA ASP A 40 -13.24 -9.43 31.93
C ASP A 40 -12.80 -10.65 32.73
N LYS A 41 -11.61 -11.20 32.46
CA LYS A 41 -11.18 -12.47 33.04
C LYS A 41 -9.97 -12.34 33.95
N ALA A 42 -8.89 -11.71 33.46
CA ALA A 42 -7.65 -11.66 34.22
C ALA A 42 -7.74 -10.67 35.39
N VAL A 43 -8.25 -9.47 35.15
CA VAL A 43 -8.38 -8.42 36.18
C VAL A 43 -9.54 -8.72 37.12
N ALA A 44 -10.71 -9.07 36.58
CA ALA A 44 -11.90 -9.33 37.38
C ALA A 44 -11.70 -10.48 38.40
N TYR A 45 -10.95 -11.51 38.03
CA TYR A 45 -10.68 -12.68 38.90
C TYR A 45 -9.29 -12.68 39.53
N ASN A 46 -8.50 -11.61 39.34
CA ASN A 46 -7.14 -11.49 39.89
C ASN A 46 -6.24 -12.69 39.52
N SER A 47 -6.42 -13.23 38.30
CA SER A 47 -5.80 -14.47 37.85
C SER A 47 -4.57 -14.20 36.99
N LEU A 48 -3.37 -14.31 37.56
CA LEU A 48 -2.11 -14.18 36.82
C LEU A 48 -1.96 -15.28 35.76
N SER A 49 -2.42 -16.50 36.05
CA SER A 49 -2.38 -17.63 35.11
C SER A 49 -3.18 -17.33 33.84
N THR A 50 -4.38 -16.76 33.99
CA THR A 50 -5.21 -16.36 32.83
C THR A 50 -4.53 -15.29 31.99
N LEU A 51 -3.90 -14.31 32.63
CA LEU A 51 -3.15 -13.26 31.95
C LEU A 51 -1.99 -13.84 31.12
N LEU A 52 -1.21 -14.75 31.69
CA LEU A 52 -0.09 -15.40 31.01
C LEU A 52 -0.55 -16.19 29.78
N VAL A 53 -1.62 -16.98 29.93
CA VAL A 53 -2.17 -17.76 28.81
C VAL A 53 -2.70 -16.84 27.69
N LEU A 54 -3.46 -15.80 28.03
CA LEU A 54 -3.95 -14.82 27.05
C LEU A 54 -2.81 -14.11 26.33
N SER A 55 -1.77 -13.71 27.08
CA SER A 55 -0.59 -13.06 26.49
C SER A 55 0.18 -14.00 25.55
N ALA A 56 0.33 -15.28 25.91
CA ALA A 56 0.97 -16.27 25.06
C ALA A 56 0.18 -16.50 23.75
N ILE A 57 -1.15 -16.66 23.84
CA ILE A 57 -2.01 -16.79 22.64
C ILE A 57 -1.89 -15.55 21.75
N THR A 58 -1.96 -14.37 22.35
CA THR A 58 -1.84 -13.11 21.61
C THR A 58 -0.48 -12.97 20.93
N ALA A 59 0.61 -13.35 21.59
CA ALA A 59 1.94 -13.35 21.01
C ALA A 59 2.02 -14.28 19.77
N VAL A 60 1.43 -15.47 19.85
CA VAL A 60 1.36 -16.39 18.71
C VAL A 60 0.56 -15.78 17.56
N LEU A 61 -0.60 -15.15 17.83
CA LEU A 61 -1.41 -14.50 16.80
C LEU A 61 -0.67 -13.34 16.13
N PHE A 62 0.15 -12.59 16.87
CA PHE A 62 1.00 -11.54 16.28
C PHE A 62 2.12 -12.10 15.39
N VAL A 63 2.69 -13.25 15.74
CA VAL A 63 3.64 -13.94 14.85
C VAL A 63 2.95 -14.33 13.53
N PHE A 64 1.73 -14.86 13.58
CA PHE A 64 0.96 -15.15 12.37
C PHE A 64 0.62 -13.90 11.58
N LEU A 65 0.23 -12.80 12.25
CA LEU A 65 -0.02 -11.52 11.60
C LEU A 65 1.22 -11.05 10.82
N GLY A 66 2.39 -11.03 11.45
CA GLY A 66 3.64 -10.66 10.80
C GLY A 66 3.99 -11.59 9.62
N ALA A 67 3.76 -12.91 9.76
CA ALA A 67 3.96 -13.85 8.68
C ALA A 67 3.05 -13.55 7.47
N PHE A 68 1.77 -13.29 7.69
CA PHE A 68 0.84 -12.93 6.61
C PHE A 68 1.20 -11.60 5.93
N GLU A 69 1.65 -10.60 6.69
CA GLU A 69 2.13 -9.35 6.12
C GLU A 69 3.37 -9.54 5.24
N ILE A 70 4.32 -10.37 5.66
CA ILE A 70 5.51 -10.69 4.86
C ILE A 70 5.12 -11.43 3.57
N ILE A 71 4.23 -12.41 3.66
CA ILE A 71 3.75 -13.18 2.50
C ILE A 71 3.04 -12.24 1.52
N ARG A 72 2.12 -11.40 2.00
CA ARG A 72 1.39 -10.42 1.21
C ARG A 72 2.32 -9.46 0.48
N SER A 73 3.34 -8.95 1.19
CA SER A 73 4.35 -8.05 0.62
C SER A 73 5.18 -8.74 -0.48
N LYS A 74 5.63 -9.97 -0.24
CA LYS A 74 6.38 -10.74 -1.25
C LYS A 74 5.54 -11.02 -2.50
N LEU A 75 4.28 -11.43 -2.34
CA LEU A 75 3.37 -11.66 -3.47
C LEU A 75 3.21 -10.39 -4.33
N MET A 76 3.10 -9.23 -3.71
CA MET A 76 2.95 -7.98 -4.44
C MET A 76 4.24 -7.58 -5.19
N ILE A 77 5.40 -7.79 -4.57
CA ILE A 77 6.69 -7.57 -5.22
C ILE A 77 6.85 -8.51 -6.43
N ASP A 78 6.45 -9.77 -6.30
CA ASP A 78 6.50 -10.73 -7.42
C ASP A 78 5.57 -10.33 -8.56
N ILE A 79 4.37 -9.84 -8.26
CA ILE A 79 3.44 -9.30 -9.28
C ILE A 79 4.07 -8.10 -9.98
N ALA A 80 4.67 -7.16 -9.24
CA ALA A 80 5.33 -5.98 -9.79
C ALA A 80 6.52 -6.35 -10.68
N ASN A 81 7.35 -7.32 -10.26
CA ASN A 81 8.49 -7.80 -11.04
C ASN A 81 8.04 -8.50 -12.34
N ARG A 82 7.02 -9.35 -12.28
CA ARG A 82 6.46 -9.99 -13.49
C ARG A 82 5.90 -8.98 -14.49
N ALA A 83 5.24 -7.93 -13.98
CA ALA A 83 4.76 -6.84 -14.84
C ALA A 83 5.92 -6.10 -15.51
N ASP A 84 7.00 -5.83 -14.77
CA ASP A 84 8.21 -5.19 -15.31
C ASP A 84 8.90 -6.06 -16.37
N ASP A 85 9.10 -7.34 -16.10
CA ASP A 85 9.71 -8.29 -17.04
C ASP A 85 8.91 -8.40 -18.35
N GLN A 86 7.58 -8.36 -18.24
CA GLN A 86 6.70 -8.52 -19.40
C GLN A 86 6.60 -7.25 -20.25
N TYR A 87 6.45 -6.09 -19.62
CA TYR A 87 6.22 -4.82 -20.32
C TYR A 87 7.49 -3.99 -20.50
N GLY A 88 8.49 -4.18 -19.62
CA GLY A 88 9.73 -3.41 -19.63
C GLY A 88 10.50 -3.54 -20.93
N SER A 89 10.62 -4.76 -21.47
CA SER A 89 11.36 -4.99 -22.72
C SER A 89 10.70 -4.33 -23.92
N ASP A 90 9.36 -4.34 -23.98
CA ASP A 90 8.61 -3.74 -25.10
C ASP A 90 8.62 -2.21 -25.01
N VAL A 91 8.47 -1.64 -23.83
CA VAL A 91 8.59 -0.20 -23.59
C VAL A 91 9.99 0.26 -23.94
N TYR A 92 11.03 -0.48 -23.52
CA TYR A 92 12.42 -0.14 -23.83
C TYR A 92 12.69 -0.16 -25.32
N LYS A 93 12.24 -1.20 -26.06
CA LYS A 93 12.39 -1.28 -27.53
C LYS A 93 11.67 -0.14 -28.24
N GLN A 94 10.44 0.16 -27.84
CA GLN A 94 9.67 1.25 -28.46
C GLN A 94 10.31 2.62 -28.18
N THR A 95 10.78 2.85 -26.97
CA THR A 95 11.50 4.08 -26.60
C THR A 95 12.78 4.21 -27.40
N PHE A 96 13.57 3.14 -27.51
CA PHE A 96 14.79 3.12 -28.30
C PHE A 96 14.55 3.42 -29.79
N LEU A 97 13.55 2.78 -30.38
CA LEU A 97 13.19 3.01 -31.78
C LEU A 97 12.74 4.45 -32.03
N ARG A 98 11.97 5.04 -31.12
CA ARG A 98 11.53 6.45 -31.21
C ARG A 98 12.71 7.41 -31.08
N THR A 99 13.62 7.19 -30.15
CA THR A 99 14.84 8.02 -30.00
C THR A 99 15.71 7.95 -31.23
N ALA A 100 15.86 6.76 -31.84
CA ALA A 100 16.62 6.57 -33.07
C ALA A 100 15.99 7.29 -34.29
N GLN A 101 14.66 7.44 -34.31
CA GLN A 101 13.93 8.11 -35.41
C GLN A 101 13.84 9.63 -35.25
N THR A 102 13.94 10.15 -34.01
CA THR A 102 13.80 11.59 -33.72
C THR A 102 14.86 12.01 -32.67
N PRO A 103 16.11 12.23 -33.08
CA PRO A 103 17.15 12.65 -32.15
C PRO A 103 16.81 14.00 -31.51
N GLY A 104 16.75 14.07 -30.17
CA GLY A 104 16.51 15.30 -29.41
C GLY A 104 15.09 15.52 -28.91
N ALA A 105 14.16 14.56 -29.08
CA ALA A 105 12.84 14.65 -28.50
C ALA A 105 12.87 14.37 -26.98
N PRO A 106 12.42 15.32 -26.12
CA PRO A 106 12.49 15.19 -24.66
C PRO A 106 11.52 14.15 -24.07
N SER A 107 10.71 13.49 -24.89
CA SER A 107 9.62 12.60 -24.47
C SER A 107 10.01 11.15 -24.16
N ASP A 108 11.23 10.73 -24.53
CA ASP A 108 11.58 9.31 -24.49
C ASP A 108 11.91 8.80 -23.08
N TYR A 109 12.40 9.69 -22.20
CA TYR A 109 12.62 9.36 -20.80
C TYR A 109 11.34 9.25 -19.97
N ALA A 110 10.25 9.92 -20.37
CA ALA A 110 9.00 9.92 -19.63
C ALA A 110 8.38 8.53 -19.52
N ALA A 111 8.35 7.76 -20.60
CA ALA A 111 7.79 6.41 -20.61
C ALA A 111 8.56 5.43 -19.70
N LEU A 112 9.89 5.55 -19.65
CA LEU A 112 10.72 4.75 -18.74
C LEU A 112 10.54 5.17 -17.28
N LEU A 113 10.41 6.47 -17.03
CA LEU A 113 10.10 7.00 -15.69
C LEU A 113 8.72 6.55 -15.22
N ASP A 114 7.73 6.58 -16.10
CA ASP A 114 6.36 6.14 -15.79
C ASP A 114 6.31 4.65 -15.46
N LEU A 115 7.03 3.81 -16.20
CA LEU A 115 7.16 2.38 -15.89
C LEU A 115 7.83 2.16 -14.52
N ARG A 116 8.89 2.90 -14.23
CA ARG A 116 9.59 2.86 -12.94
C ARG A 116 8.69 3.31 -11.80
N ASN A 117 7.96 4.39 -12.00
CA ASN A 117 6.99 4.91 -11.02
C ASN A 117 5.85 3.92 -10.78
N LEU A 118 5.35 3.27 -11.83
CA LEU A 118 4.32 2.23 -11.73
C LEU A 118 4.82 1.04 -10.91
N ARG A 119 6.03 0.54 -11.22
CA ARG A 119 6.67 -0.53 -10.44
C ARG A 119 6.83 -0.15 -8.97
N GLN A 120 7.34 1.06 -8.70
CA GLN A 120 7.52 1.56 -7.35
C GLN A 120 6.19 1.68 -6.62
N PHE A 121 5.13 2.16 -7.29
CA PHE A 121 3.79 2.23 -6.73
C PHE A 121 3.24 0.84 -6.41
N MET A 122 3.34 -0.13 -7.33
CA MET A 122 2.88 -1.50 -7.11
C MET A 122 3.62 -2.22 -5.98
N SER A 123 4.88 -1.87 -5.74
CA SER A 123 5.68 -2.41 -4.64
C SER A 123 5.51 -1.64 -3.33
N SER A 124 4.72 -0.57 -3.33
CA SER A 124 4.54 0.30 -2.15
C SER A 124 3.44 -0.21 -1.22
N PRO A 125 3.53 0.10 0.08
CA PRO A 125 2.46 -0.17 1.04
C PRO A 125 1.12 0.48 0.69
N ALA A 126 1.10 1.52 -0.16
CA ALA A 126 -0.11 2.22 -0.59
C ALA A 126 -1.10 1.30 -1.33
N VAL A 127 -0.60 0.30 -2.06
CA VAL A 127 -1.46 -0.67 -2.77
C VAL A 127 -2.28 -1.51 -1.78
N PHE A 128 -1.71 -1.83 -0.61
CA PHE A 128 -2.44 -2.60 0.40
C PHE A 128 -3.63 -1.84 0.98
N ALA A 129 -3.60 -0.51 0.98
CA ALA A 129 -4.72 0.30 1.43
C ALA A 129 -6.01 0.01 0.65
N PHE A 130 -5.93 -0.38 -0.64
CA PHE A 130 -7.09 -0.80 -1.42
C PHE A 130 -7.71 -2.10 -0.93
N PHE A 131 -6.89 -3.03 -0.41
CA PHE A 131 -7.36 -4.30 0.15
C PHE A 131 -7.82 -4.16 1.60
N ASP A 132 -7.27 -3.19 2.32
CA ASP A 132 -7.57 -2.94 3.73
C ASP A 132 -8.78 -1.98 3.88
N ALA A 133 -9.03 -1.09 2.91
CA ALA A 133 -10.17 -0.15 2.94
C ALA A 133 -11.55 -0.82 3.13
N PRO A 134 -11.87 -1.97 2.49
CA PRO A 134 -13.14 -2.67 2.71
C PRO A 134 -13.35 -3.16 4.14
N TRP A 135 -12.28 -3.27 4.95
CA TRP A 135 -12.35 -3.70 6.34
C TRP A 135 -12.68 -2.57 7.33
N ILE A 136 -12.57 -1.30 6.89
CA ILE A 136 -12.90 -0.14 7.73
C ILE A 136 -14.33 -0.23 8.31
N PRO A 137 -15.38 -0.52 7.52
CA PRO A 137 -16.72 -0.71 8.07
C PRO A 137 -16.83 -1.85 9.08
N VAL A 138 -16.06 -2.93 8.87
CA VAL A 138 -16.03 -4.07 9.80
C VAL A 138 -15.45 -3.64 11.15
N TYR A 139 -14.34 -2.89 11.15
CA TYR A 139 -13.76 -2.37 12.39
C TYR A 139 -14.71 -1.40 13.12
N VAL A 140 -15.39 -0.52 12.38
CA VAL A 140 -16.38 0.39 12.95
C VAL A 140 -17.54 -0.41 13.56
N LEU A 141 -18.03 -1.45 12.88
CA LEU A 141 -19.06 -2.33 13.39
C LEU A 141 -18.62 -3.02 14.69
N VAL A 142 -17.40 -3.53 14.74
CA VAL A 142 -16.83 -4.13 15.97
C VAL A 142 -16.78 -3.12 17.11
N LEU A 143 -16.37 -1.86 16.84
CA LEU A 143 -16.39 -0.80 17.85
C LEU A 143 -17.81 -0.53 18.38
N PHE A 144 -18.83 -0.56 17.53
CA PHE A 144 -20.23 -0.44 17.95
C PHE A 144 -20.71 -1.62 18.79
N LEU A 145 -20.22 -2.83 18.53
CA LEU A 145 -20.52 -4.02 19.32
C LEU A 145 -19.94 -3.94 20.73
N PHE A 146 -18.81 -3.30 20.92
CA PHE A 146 -18.24 -3.05 22.26
C PHE A 146 -19.06 -2.01 23.02
N HIS A 147 -19.27 -0.83 22.44
CA HIS A 147 -20.07 0.23 23.01
C HIS A 147 -20.38 1.30 21.95
N PRO A 148 -21.63 1.84 21.89
CA PRO A 148 -22.00 2.85 20.89
C PRO A 148 -21.09 4.08 20.87
N VAL A 149 -20.57 4.51 22.03
CA VAL A 149 -19.65 5.66 22.13
C VAL A 149 -18.35 5.40 21.37
N PHE A 150 -17.80 4.18 21.42
CA PHE A 150 -16.59 3.84 20.68
C PHE A 150 -16.82 3.82 19.17
N GLY A 151 -17.98 3.36 18.72
CA GLY A 151 -18.37 3.43 17.31
C GLY A 151 -18.40 4.87 16.79
N TRP A 152 -19.04 5.78 17.53
CA TRP A 152 -19.09 7.20 17.16
C TRP A 152 -17.72 7.87 17.20
N LEU A 153 -16.88 7.56 18.21
CA LEU A 153 -15.51 8.04 18.27
C LEU A 153 -14.67 7.52 17.09
N GLY A 154 -14.87 6.27 16.67
CA GLY A 154 -14.24 5.69 15.49
C GLY A 154 -14.59 6.45 14.22
N ILE A 155 -15.88 6.68 13.98
CA ILE A 155 -16.35 7.47 12.83
C ILE A 155 -15.78 8.88 12.85
N PHE A 156 -15.83 9.56 14.01
CA PHE A 156 -15.27 10.90 14.17
C PHE A 156 -13.77 10.93 13.86
N SER A 157 -13.00 9.94 14.34
CA SER A 157 -11.57 9.84 14.08
C SER A 157 -11.26 9.63 12.59
N ILE A 158 -12.01 8.78 11.90
CA ILE A 158 -11.89 8.57 10.44
C ILE A 158 -12.15 9.88 9.70
N LEU A 159 -13.24 10.58 10.05
CA LEU A 159 -13.60 11.85 9.42
C LEU A 159 -12.55 12.93 9.65
N LEU A 160 -12.00 13.02 10.86
CA LEU A 160 -10.93 13.95 11.21
C LEU A 160 -9.66 13.68 10.40
N ILE A 161 -9.25 12.41 10.29
CA ILE A 161 -8.07 12.01 9.48
C ILE A 161 -8.30 12.34 8.01
N LEU A 162 -9.49 12.10 7.46
CA LEU A 162 -9.82 12.46 6.08
C LEU A 162 -9.74 13.97 5.84
N LEU A 163 -10.30 14.77 6.75
CA LEU A 163 -10.24 16.23 6.67
C LEU A 163 -8.79 16.75 6.73
N LEU A 164 -7.97 16.19 7.63
CA LEU A 164 -6.56 16.56 7.73
C LEU A 164 -5.79 16.19 6.46
N ASN A 165 -6.03 15.01 5.88
CA ASN A 165 -5.41 14.60 4.63
C ASN A 165 -5.81 15.51 3.47
N LEU A 166 -7.08 15.86 3.33
CA LEU A 166 -7.56 16.78 2.31
C LEU A 166 -6.94 18.18 2.47
N TYR A 167 -6.85 18.66 3.71
CA TYR A 167 -6.20 19.95 4.00
C TYR A 167 -4.71 19.93 3.63
N GLN A 168 -3.99 18.86 3.96
CA GLN A 168 -2.58 18.68 3.64
C GLN A 168 -2.35 18.55 2.13
N GLN A 169 -3.22 17.83 1.42
CA GLN A 169 -3.13 17.67 -0.03
C GLN A 169 -3.25 19.01 -0.75
N ASN A 170 -4.17 19.88 -0.31
CA ASN A 170 -4.32 21.22 -0.88
C ASN A 170 -3.07 22.10 -0.68
N ARG A 171 -2.32 21.91 0.39
CA ARG A 171 -1.06 22.63 0.62
C ARG A 171 0.10 22.05 -0.19
N ASN A 172 0.24 20.73 -0.22
CA ASN A 172 1.34 20.05 -0.90
C ASN A 172 1.31 20.21 -2.43
N THR A 173 0.14 20.37 -3.05
CA THR A 173 0.04 20.62 -4.50
C THR A 173 0.68 21.93 -4.93
N ILE A 174 0.76 22.92 -4.05
CA ILE A 174 1.41 24.22 -4.33
C ILE A 174 2.94 24.06 -4.33
N ASP A 175 3.47 23.29 -3.39
CA ASP A 175 4.91 23.08 -3.25
C ASP A 175 5.47 22.11 -4.30
N LEU A 176 4.73 21.06 -4.67
CA LEU A 176 5.11 20.13 -5.74
C LEU A 176 5.21 20.83 -7.11
N LYS A 177 4.31 21.76 -7.41
CA LYS A 177 4.39 22.57 -8.64
C LYS A 177 5.64 23.46 -8.67
N LYS A 178 6.04 24.02 -7.53
CA LYS A 178 7.27 24.81 -7.43
C LYS A 178 8.52 23.94 -7.63
N VAL A 179 8.56 22.75 -7.01
CA VAL A 179 9.69 21.83 -7.14
C VAL A 179 9.82 21.31 -8.58
N GLN A 180 8.70 21.00 -9.24
CA GLN A 180 8.70 20.59 -10.65
C GLN A 180 9.15 21.72 -11.59
N GLN A 181 8.77 22.97 -11.32
CA GLN A 181 9.22 24.13 -12.10
C GLN A 181 10.73 24.36 -11.95
N VAL A 182 11.27 24.25 -10.73
CA VAL A 182 12.70 24.40 -10.46
C VAL A 182 13.50 23.23 -11.06
N GLY A 183 13.00 22.00 -10.92
CA GLY A 183 13.63 20.81 -11.51
C GLY A 183 13.64 20.84 -13.04
N GLY A 184 12.57 21.28 -13.67
CA GLY A 184 12.51 21.49 -15.13
C GLY A 184 13.46 22.57 -15.64
N ALA A 185 13.63 23.67 -14.88
CA ALA A 185 14.58 24.73 -15.21
C ALA A 185 16.04 24.25 -15.10
N GLN A 186 16.38 23.45 -14.10
CA GLN A 186 17.72 22.86 -13.97
C GLN A 186 18.04 21.87 -15.07
N GLN A 187 17.09 21.02 -15.47
CA GLN A 187 17.28 20.09 -16.60
C GLN A 187 17.47 20.82 -17.92
N ALA A 188 16.78 21.95 -18.14
CA ALA A 188 16.93 22.77 -19.33
C ALA A 188 18.29 23.48 -19.38
N THR A 189 18.88 23.89 -18.24
CA THR A 189 20.22 24.48 -18.17
C THR A 189 21.31 23.45 -18.42
N THR A 190 21.23 22.29 -17.79
CA THR A 190 22.22 21.21 -18.05
C THR A 190 22.16 20.70 -19.50
N ALA A 191 20.97 20.56 -20.09
CA ALA A 191 20.83 20.19 -21.49
C ALA A 191 21.45 21.23 -22.46
N ARG A 192 21.40 22.54 -22.11
CA ARG A 192 22.06 23.59 -22.90
C ARG A 192 23.59 23.56 -22.76
N GLU A 193 24.11 23.28 -21.58
CA GLU A 193 25.56 23.15 -21.36
C GLU A 193 26.15 22.00 -22.16
N TYR A 194 25.49 20.84 -22.21
CA TYR A 194 25.91 19.69 -23.03
C TYR A 194 25.73 19.91 -24.54
N ALA A 195 24.85 20.80 -24.96
CA ALA A 195 24.66 21.12 -26.37
C ALA A 195 25.67 22.15 -26.91
N CYS A 196 26.38 22.85 -26.01
CA CYS A 196 27.41 23.85 -26.37
C CYS A 196 28.85 23.36 -26.19
N ALA A 197 29.05 22.13 -25.71
CA ALA A 197 30.34 21.47 -25.57
C ALA A 197 30.58 20.48 -26.72
#